data_2f991f13deae5d77f87a402d5ef93658
#
_entry.id   2f991f13deae5d77f87a402d5ef93658
#
_cell.length_a   1.000
_cell.length_b   1.000
_cell.length_c   1.000
_cell.angle_alpha   90.00
_cell.angle_beta   90.00
_cell.angle_gamma   90.00
#
_symmetry.space_group_name_H-M   'P 1'
#
loop_
_entity.id
_entity.type
_entity.pdbx_description
1 polymer ?
#
loop_
_entity_poly.entity_id
_entity_poly.type
_entity_poly.pdbx_seq_one_letter_code
_entity_poly.pdbx_strand_id
1 'polypeptide(L)'
;LTFWFCLVYSKHRKWSDIAVLIGGQNLGHQRLVNDALELRFLEESPVAKELTPAQDTQRQSALQHALSHIEKTFGKGTIMRMDGVNPLAIDGVSTGALSVDISLGGKGMPRGRICEVFGPESSGKTTLCLHIIAEAQKAGGVAAFIDAEHALDPTWAKRLGVDLQTLLVSQPDTGEQALEIVEHLVRSNAVDTIIVDSVAALIPKAEIDGEMGDSVVGLQARLMSQAMRKLTGAVSKSRALVIFINQIREKIGVMYGSPETTTGGRALKFYSSVRIDIRRIGPIKEGESIVGNRVRVKIVKNKIAPPFRESEVDILFDSGISIEGDLLDLAAEDNVVEKAGAWYSYGSVRLGQGREQARKFFKDNPAVMAEIRAKVLAKRCPIIVETDGKAETPKAEAVKPEPTKAGARKA
;
A
#
# COMPACT_ATOMS: atom_id res chain seq x y z
N LEU A 1 13.69 -6.08 -36.94
CA LEU A 1 13.10 -7.03 -37.89
C LEU A 1 14.10 -8.13 -38.31
N THR A 2 15.40 -7.86 -38.41
CA THR A 2 16.45 -8.82 -38.81
C THR A 2 16.74 -9.86 -37.73
N PHE A 3 16.58 -9.53 -36.45
CA PHE A 3 16.86 -10.47 -35.35
C PHE A 3 15.77 -11.53 -35.14
N TRP A 4 14.53 -11.21 -35.47
CA TRP A 4 13.40 -12.14 -35.34
C TRP A 4 13.36 -13.18 -36.44
N PHE A 5 13.88 -12.87 -37.62
CA PHE A 5 13.93 -13.79 -38.76
C PHE A 5 14.98 -14.90 -38.57
N CYS A 6 16.07 -14.63 -37.86
CA CYS A 6 17.09 -15.66 -37.56
C CYS A 6 16.60 -16.72 -36.56
N LEU A 7 15.74 -16.34 -35.59
CA LEU A 7 15.28 -17.26 -34.54
C LEU A 7 14.22 -18.28 -35.04
N VAL A 8 13.45 -17.93 -36.05
CA VAL A 8 12.41 -18.82 -36.61
C VAL A 8 12.96 -19.79 -37.66
N TYR A 9 14.11 -19.47 -38.30
CA TYR A 9 14.66 -20.29 -39.36
C TYR A 9 15.68 -21.37 -38.92
N SER A 10 16.17 -21.28 -37.67
CA SER A 10 17.24 -22.14 -37.13
C SER A 10 16.80 -23.57 -36.78
N LYS A 11 15.49 -23.87 -36.79
CA LYS A 11 14.98 -25.16 -36.26
C LYS A 11 15.03 -26.36 -37.24
N HIS A 12 15.35 -26.14 -38.54
CA HIS A 12 15.24 -27.23 -39.55
C HIS A 12 16.29 -27.28 -40.65
N ARG A 13 17.43 -26.56 -40.61
CA ARG A 13 18.50 -26.71 -41.65
C ARG A 13 19.92 -26.68 -41.07
N LYS A 14 20.85 -27.42 -41.73
CA LYS A 14 22.27 -27.49 -41.36
C LYS A 14 22.98 -26.17 -41.71
N TRP A 15 23.90 -25.74 -40.86
CA TRP A 15 24.66 -24.47 -40.94
C TRP A 15 25.45 -24.27 -42.25
N SER A 16 25.72 -25.34 -43.04
CA SER A 16 26.36 -25.25 -44.35
C SER A 16 25.56 -24.45 -45.39
N ASP A 17 24.24 -24.34 -45.20
CA ASP A 17 23.36 -23.71 -46.20
C ASP A 17 23.17 -22.21 -45.97
N ILE A 18 23.57 -21.71 -44.78
CA ILE A 18 23.47 -20.30 -44.40
C ILE A 18 24.69 -19.51 -44.90
N ALA A 19 25.85 -20.16 -45.02
CA ALA A 19 27.09 -19.49 -45.46
C ALA A 19 27.05 -19.08 -46.96
N VAL A 20 26.16 -19.66 -47.75
CA VAL A 20 26.03 -19.36 -49.19
C VAL A 20 25.10 -18.15 -49.45
N LEU A 21 24.27 -17.77 -48.51
CA LEU A 21 23.30 -16.68 -48.67
C LEU A 21 23.82 -15.29 -48.26
N ILE A 22 24.98 -15.22 -47.57
CA ILE A 22 25.65 -13.97 -47.23
C ILE A 22 26.81 -13.74 -48.17
N GLY A 23 26.48 -13.39 -49.41
CA GLY A 23 27.43 -13.09 -50.48
C GLY A 23 28.37 -11.92 -50.12
N GLY A 24 29.65 -12.24 -50.03
CA GLY A 24 30.76 -11.43 -50.43
C GLY A 24 30.92 -10.02 -49.89
N GLN A 25 31.45 -9.87 -48.68
CA GLN A 25 32.43 -8.83 -48.38
C GLN A 25 33.35 -9.30 -47.23
N ASN A 26 34.65 -9.19 -47.49
CA ASN A 26 35.77 -9.59 -46.64
C ASN A 26 35.78 -8.77 -45.30
N LEU A 27 35.15 -9.26 -44.28
CA LEU A 27 35.35 -8.82 -42.90
C LEU A 27 35.78 -10.02 -42.06
N GLY A 28 36.97 -9.90 -41.53
CA GLY A 28 37.83 -10.89 -40.92
C GLY A 28 37.15 -12.11 -40.27
N HIS A 29 37.53 -13.26 -40.74
CA HIS A 29 37.16 -14.62 -40.28
C HIS A 29 37.29 -14.82 -38.75
N GLN A 30 38.10 -14.00 -38.04
CA GLN A 30 38.30 -14.08 -36.60
C GLN A 30 37.16 -13.49 -35.75
N ARG A 31 36.42 -12.51 -36.26
CA ARG A 31 35.26 -11.97 -35.51
C ARG A 31 34.05 -12.91 -35.52
N LEU A 32 33.78 -13.54 -36.67
CA LEU A 32 32.67 -14.48 -36.77
C LEU A 32 32.88 -15.79 -35.97
N VAL A 33 34.13 -16.20 -35.77
CA VAL A 33 34.46 -17.34 -34.93
C VAL A 33 34.34 -17.02 -33.46
N ASN A 34 34.68 -15.81 -33.05
CA ASN A 34 34.49 -15.36 -31.66
C ASN A 34 33.01 -15.13 -31.31
N ASP A 35 32.22 -14.55 -32.22
CA ASP A 35 30.79 -14.38 -32.01
C ASP A 35 30.05 -15.75 -32.01
N ALA A 36 30.52 -16.72 -32.78
CA ALA A 36 29.99 -18.11 -32.75
C ALA A 36 30.41 -18.87 -31.48
N LEU A 37 31.55 -18.56 -30.88
CA LEU A 37 31.96 -19.10 -29.58
C LEU A 37 31.21 -18.44 -28.41
N GLU A 38 30.95 -17.15 -28.47
CA GLU A 38 30.08 -16.48 -27.45
C GLU A 38 28.62 -16.99 -27.52
N LEU A 39 28.08 -17.25 -28.71
CA LEU A 39 26.77 -17.87 -28.89
C LEU A 39 26.70 -19.31 -28.35
N ARG A 40 27.81 -20.06 -28.38
CA ARG A 40 27.87 -21.40 -27.75
C ARG A 40 27.85 -21.34 -26.21
N PHE A 41 28.42 -20.28 -25.61
CA PHE A 41 28.32 -20.07 -24.16
C PHE A 41 26.92 -19.63 -23.69
N LEU A 42 26.09 -19.08 -24.59
CA LEU A 42 24.70 -18.71 -24.28
C LEU A 42 23.71 -19.88 -24.48
N GLU A 43 24.09 -20.91 -25.23
CA GLU A 43 23.26 -22.14 -25.41
C GLU A 43 23.45 -23.19 -24.31
N GLU A 44 24.50 -23.07 -23.47
CA GLU A 44 24.67 -23.87 -22.27
C GLU A 44 24.17 -23.16 -21.00
N SER A 45 23.02 -22.47 -21.06
CA SER A 45 22.17 -22.36 -19.88
C SER A 45 21.83 -23.79 -19.47
N PRO A 46 22.03 -24.18 -18.18
CA PRO A 46 21.69 -25.54 -17.78
C PRO A 46 20.19 -25.73 -17.99
N VAL A 47 19.82 -26.31 -19.13
CA VAL A 47 18.50 -26.90 -19.33
C VAL A 47 18.29 -27.76 -18.10
N ALA A 48 17.25 -27.45 -17.30
CA ALA A 48 16.91 -28.22 -16.13
C ALA A 48 16.95 -29.69 -16.51
N LYS A 49 17.97 -30.45 -16.04
CA LYS A 49 18.11 -31.87 -16.31
C LYS A 49 16.76 -32.48 -15.97
N GLU A 50 16.10 -33.07 -16.97
CA GLU A 50 14.92 -33.89 -16.72
C GLU A 50 15.32 -34.97 -15.72
N LEU A 51 14.79 -34.88 -14.52
CA LEU A 51 15.06 -35.85 -13.47
C LEU A 51 14.40 -37.18 -13.86
N THR A 52 15.12 -38.28 -13.66
CA THR A 52 14.47 -39.59 -13.81
C THR A 52 13.36 -39.75 -12.76
N PRO A 53 12.28 -40.50 -13.02
CA PRO A 53 11.18 -40.69 -12.08
C PRO A 53 11.63 -41.09 -10.66
N ALA A 54 12.72 -41.89 -10.57
CA ALA A 54 13.31 -42.30 -9.28
C ALA A 54 13.98 -41.13 -8.55
N GLN A 55 14.67 -40.23 -9.27
CA GLN A 55 15.28 -39.01 -8.70
C GLN A 55 14.23 -38.01 -8.25
N ASP A 56 13.11 -37.90 -8.95
CA ASP A 56 11.99 -37.04 -8.57
C ASP A 56 11.32 -37.55 -7.28
N THR A 57 11.08 -38.83 -7.14
CA THR A 57 10.53 -39.46 -5.94
C THR A 57 11.45 -39.26 -4.74
N GLN A 58 12.76 -39.44 -4.92
CA GLN A 58 13.76 -39.22 -3.87
C GLN A 58 13.82 -37.73 -3.44
N ARG A 59 13.73 -36.82 -4.39
CA ARG A 59 13.70 -35.37 -4.14
C ARG A 59 12.43 -34.95 -3.39
N GLN A 60 11.28 -35.48 -3.75
CA GLN A 60 10.01 -35.23 -3.06
C GLN A 60 10.03 -35.74 -1.62
N SER A 61 10.55 -36.94 -1.41
CA SER A 61 10.72 -37.52 -0.08
C SER A 61 11.66 -36.67 0.80
N ALA A 62 12.81 -36.26 0.27
CA ALA A 62 13.75 -35.38 0.97
C ALA A 62 13.13 -34.02 1.33
N LEU A 63 12.33 -33.43 0.40
CA LEU A 63 11.60 -32.21 0.64
C LEU A 63 10.57 -32.38 1.77
N GLN A 64 9.84 -33.49 1.77
CA GLN A 64 8.81 -33.76 2.77
C GLN A 64 9.42 -33.98 4.17
N HIS A 65 10.59 -34.63 4.24
CA HIS A 65 11.36 -34.74 5.48
C HIS A 65 11.84 -33.37 5.98
N ALA A 66 12.35 -32.52 5.08
CA ALA A 66 12.80 -31.17 5.45
C ALA A 66 11.62 -30.30 5.97
N LEU A 67 10.46 -30.34 5.31
CA LEU A 67 9.27 -29.63 5.73
C LEU A 67 8.81 -30.09 7.13
N SER A 68 8.74 -31.42 7.36
CA SER A 68 8.35 -31.97 8.66
C SER A 68 9.35 -31.61 9.77
N HIS A 69 10.65 -31.55 9.47
CA HIS A 69 11.68 -31.12 10.41
C HIS A 69 11.55 -29.62 10.76
N ILE A 70 11.29 -28.77 9.77
CA ILE A 70 11.05 -27.33 9.97
C ILE A 70 9.83 -27.12 10.84
N GLU A 71 8.72 -27.80 10.57
CA GLU A 71 7.48 -27.69 11.36
C GLU A 71 7.67 -28.16 12.81
N LYS A 72 8.46 -29.22 13.04
CA LYS A 72 8.77 -29.71 14.39
C LYS A 72 9.65 -28.72 15.17
N THR A 73 10.61 -28.09 14.49
CA THR A 73 11.60 -27.20 15.13
C THR A 73 11.03 -25.81 15.38
N PHE A 74 10.28 -25.26 14.43
CA PHE A 74 9.83 -23.86 14.43
C PHE A 74 8.32 -23.69 14.60
N GLY A 75 7.56 -24.77 14.63
CA GLY A 75 6.11 -24.77 14.78
C GLY A 75 5.35 -24.87 13.44
N LYS A 76 4.08 -25.29 13.52
CA LYS A 76 3.20 -25.38 12.34
C LYS A 76 2.97 -24.00 11.71
N GLY A 77 2.96 -23.95 10.38
CA GLY A 77 2.75 -22.72 9.62
C GLY A 77 4.00 -21.88 9.40
N THR A 78 5.19 -22.32 9.88
CA THR A 78 6.47 -21.63 9.61
C THR A 78 6.84 -21.67 8.13
N ILE A 79 6.46 -22.72 7.43
CA ILE A 79 6.60 -22.86 5.99
C ILE A 79 5.26 -23.30 5.42
N MET A 80 4.82 -22.66 4.35
CA MET A 80 3.55 -22.99 3.69
C MET A 80 3.72 -22.93 2.18
N ARG A 81 2.93 -23.73 1.47
CA ARG A 81 2.79 -23.60 0.03
C ARG A 81 1.80 -22.48 -0.27
N MET A 82 2.07 -21.71 -1.31
CA MET A 82 1.16 -20.63 -1.74
C MET A 82 0.01 -21.15 -2.60
N ASP A 83 -0.16 -22.47 -2.70
CA ASP A 83 -1.22 -23.13 -3.46
C ASP A 83 -2.57 -22.82 -2.80
N GLY A 84 -3.43 -22.06 -3.45
CA GLY A 84 -4.75 -21.69 -2.93
C GLY A 84 -4.78 -20.47 -1.99
N VAL A 85 -3.64 -19.86 -1.67
CA VAL A 85 -3.64 -18.55 -1.02
C VAL A 85 -3.92 -17.50 -2.09
N ASN A 86 -5.10 -16.89 -2.03
CA ASN A 86 -5.41 -15.77 -2.92
C ASN A 86 -4.49 -14.60 -2.55
N PRO A 87 -3.49 -14.23 -3.40
CA PRO A 87 -2.55 -13.16 -3.09
C PRO A 87 -3.23 -11.79 -2.94
N LEU A 88 -4.49 -11.67 -3.35
CA LEU A 88 -5.31 -10.48 -3.25
C LEU A 88 -6.07 -10.35 -1.92
N ALA A 89 -5.94 -11.33 -1.01
CA ALA A 89 -6.61 -11.32 0.29
C ALA A 89 -5.91 -10.44 1.36
N ILE A 90 -5.05 -9.50 0.97
CA ILE A 90 -4.56 -8.48 1.91
C ILE A 90 -5.71 -7.51 2.16
N ASP A 91 -6.26 -7.61 3.36
CA ASP A 91 -7.25 -6.69 3.86
C ASP A 91 -6.64 -5.29 4.05
N GLY A 92 -7.45 -4.25 3.93
CA GLY A 92 -6.99 -2.87 3.99
C GLY A 92 -7.94 -1.96 4.75
N VAL A 93 -7.45 -0.76 5.03
CA VAL A 93 -8.22 0.34 5.60
C VAL A 93 -8.46 1.36 4.49
N SER A 94 -9.72 1.72 4.24
CA SER A 94 -10.07 2.74 3.25
C SER A 94 -9.38 4.07 3.58
N THR A 95 -9.01 4.81 2.56
CA THR A 95 -8.48 6.17 2.70
C THR A 95 -9.58 7.23 2.79
N GLY A 96 -10.84 6.82 2.60
CA GLY A 96 -11.98 7.73 2.43
C GLY A 96 -12.15 8.19 0.97
N ALA A 97 -11.10 8.19 0.16
CA ALA A 97 -11.15 8.51 -1.28
C ALA A 97 -11.13 7.23 -2.11
N LEU A 98 -12.20 6.97 -2.85
CA LEU A 98 -12.32 5.74 -3.64
C LEU A 98 -11.26 5.67 -4.76
N SER A 99 -10.91 6.81 -5.37
CA SER A 99 -9.87 6.90 -6.39
C SER A 99 -8.50 6.48 -5.87
N VAL A 100 -8.17 6.87 -4.62
CA VAL A 100 -6.93 6.48 -3.95
C VAL A 100 -6.97 5.00 -3.59
N ASP A 101 -8.09 4.50 -3.06
CA ASP A 101 -8.25 3.08 -2.74
C ASP A 101 -8.09 2.19 -3.98
N ILE A 102 -8.67 2.58 -5.13
CA ILE A 102 -8.50 1.90 -6.41
C ILE A 102 -7.04 1.95 -6.88
N SER A 103 -6.36 3.09 -6.71
CA SER A 103 -4.94 3.23 -7.05
C SER A 103 -4.03 2.35 -6.18
N LEU A 104 -4.44 2.07 -4.94
CA LEU A 104 -3.77 1.15 -4.02
C LEU A 104 -4.04 -0.34 -4.33
N GLY A 105 -5.03 -0.66 -5.15
CA GLY A 105 -5.43 -2.03 -5.49
C GLY A 105 -6.85 -2.37 -5.05
N GLY A 106 -7.63 -1.37 -4.59
CA GLY A 106 -9.07 -1.45 -4.34
C GLY A 106 -9.50 -1.65 -2.89
N LYS A 107 -8.59 -2.06 -2.00
CA LYS A 107 -8.90 -2.27 -0.56
C LYS A 107 -8.31 -1.20 0.36
N GLY A 108 -7.75 -0.12 -0.20
CA GLY A 108 -7.12 0.96 0.57
C GLY A 108 -5.73 0.60 1.11
N MET A 109 -5.37 1.16 2.26
CA MET A 109 -4.06 0.99 2.89
C MET A 109 -3.92 -0.42 3.51
N PRO A 110 -2.84 -1.18 3.18
CA PRO A 110 -2.73 -2.59 3.56
C PRO A 110 -2.51 -2.79 5.05
N ARG A 111 -3.32 -3.64 5.68
CA ARG A 111 -3.09 -4.11 7.06
C ARG A 111 -1.84 -4.98 7.16
N GLY A 112 -1.20 -4.97 8.32
CA GLY A 112 0.03 -5.74 8.57
C GLY A 112 1.26 -5.19 7.84
N ARG A 113 1.23 -3.91 7.44
CA ARG A 113 2.28 -3.28 6.65
C ARG A 113 2.67 -1.91 7.20
N ILE A 114 3.95 -1.57 6.98
CA ILE A 114 4.46 -0.22 7.17
C ILE A 114 4.28 0.55 5.87
N CYS A 115 3.71 1.75 5.98
CA CYS A 115 3.45 2.65 4.86
C CYS A 115 4.09 4.02 5.12
N GLU A 116 4.37 4.78 4.09
CA GLU A 116 4.89 6.15 4.17
C GLU A 116 4.03 7.08 3.32
N VAL A 117 3.59 8.17 3.94
CA VAL A 117 2.90 9.28 3.28
C VAL A 117 3.79 10.50 3.36
N PHE A 118 4.21 11.05 2.22
CA PHE A 118 5.14 12.16 2.19
C PHE A 118 4.75 13.22 1.15
N GLY A 119 5.27 14.41 1.32
CA GLY A 119 5.00 15.55 0.43
C GLY A 119 5.41 16.88 1.06
N PRO A 120 5.28 17.99 0.32
CA PRO A 120 5.51 19.34 0.83
C PRO A 120 4.60 19.69 2.00
N GLU A 121 4.88 20.78 2.68
CA GLU A 121 3.99 21.35 3.69
C GLU A 121 2.62 21.69 3.10
N SER A 122 1.58 21.63 3.92
CA SER A 122 0.20 21.97 3.53
C SER A 122 -0.32 21.19 2.30
N SER A 123 0.25 20.02 1.99
CA SER A 123 -0.20 19.17 0.89
C SER A 123 -1.36 18.24 1.24
N GLY A 124 -1.77 18.17 2.52
CA GLY A 124 -2.88 17.31 2.98
C GLY A 124 -2.47 15.95 3.54
N LYS A 125 -1.20 15.75 3.90
CA LYS A 125 -0.69 14.48 4.47
C LYS A 125 -1.45 14.06 5.73
N THR A 126 -1.46 14.93 6.74
CA THR A 126 -2.16 14.70 8.01
C THR A 126 -3.67 14.55 7.79
N THR A 127 -4.27 15.34 6.90
CA THR A 127 -5.70 15.22 6.53
C THR A 127 -6.02 13.84 5.97
N LEU A 128 -5.23 13.31 5.03
CA LEU A 128 -5.42 11.96 4.51
C LEU A 128 -5.30 10.91 5.62
N CYS A 129 -4.31 11.04 6.49
CA CYS A 129 -4.09 10.10 7.59
C CYS A 129 -5.22 10.14 8.63
N LEU A 130 -5.79 11.31 8.92
CA LEU A 130 -6.95 11.43 9.80
C LEU A 130 -8.22 10.82 9.18
N HIS A 131 -8.42 10.93 7.85
CA HIS A 131 -9.48 10.19 7.17
C HIS A 131 -9.30 8.67 7.27
N ILE A 132 -8.07 8.16 7.15
CA ILE A 132 -7.77 6.73 7.35
C ILE A 132 -8.12 6.29 8.77
N ILE A 133 -7.83 7.11 9.79
CA ILE A 133 -8.25 6.86 11.18
C ILE A 133 -9.77 6.79 11.26
N ALA A 134 -10.48 7.77 10.71
CA ALA A 134 -11.94 7.81 10.75
C ALA A 134 -12.55 6.58 10.08
N GLU A 135 -12.02 6.15 8.94
CA GLU A 135 -12.48 4.93 8.25
C GLU A 135 -12.15 3.65 9.04
N ALA A 136 -10.98 3.59 9.72
CA ALA A 136 -10.63 2.48 10.61
C ALA A 136 -11.61 2.37 11.79
N GLN A 137 -11.95 3.50 12.44
CA GLN A 137 -12.90 3.56 13.55
C GLN A 137 -14.32 3.22 13.10
N LYS A 138 -14.79 3.69 11.93
CA LYS A 138 -16.09 3.31 11.32
C LYS A 138 -16.19 1.81 11.09
N ALA A 139 -15.08 1.15 10.77
CA ALA A 139 -15.01 -0.31 10.64
C ALA A 139 -14.91 -1.05 11.99
N GLY A 140 -15.01 -0.34 13.13
CA GLY A 140 -14.91 -0.89 14.48
C GLY A 140 -13.47 -1.13 14.97
N GLY A 141 -12.46 -0.62 14.25
CA GLY A 141 -11.06 -0.75 14.63
C GLY A 141 -10.59 0.33 15.61
N VAL A 142 -9.53 0.02 16.34
CA VAL A 142 -8.85 0.94 17.26
C VAL A 142 -7.73 1.67 16.54
N ALA A 143 -7.66 3.00 16.71
CA ALA A 143 -6.62 3.82 16.10
C ALA A 143 -5.78 4.55 17.13
N ALA A 144 -4.49 4.76 16.81
CA ALA A 144 -3.56 5.56 17.60
C ALA A 144 -2.87 6.60 16.73
N PHE A 145 -2.66 7.78 17.28
CA PHE A 145 -1.95 8.90 16.67
C PHE A 145 -0.76 9.29 17.55
N ILE A 146 0.43 9.15 17.03
CA ILE A 146 1.68 9.55 17.71
C ILE A 146 2.08 10.90 17.15
N ASP A 147 1.75 11.93 17.92
CA ASP A 147 1.93 13.34 17.57
C ASP A 147 3.28 13.85 18.04
N ALA A 148 4.33 13.56 17.26
CA ALA A 148 5.68 14.04 17.55
C ALA A 148 5.90 15.51 17.17
N GLU A 149 5.02 16.10 16.36
CA GLU A 149 5.05 17.53 16.03
C GLU A 149 4.27 18.40 17.04
N HIS A 150 3.49 17.78 17.93
CA HIS A 150 2.58 18.47 18.89
C HIS A 150 1.60 19.41 18.19
N ALA A 151 1.10 19.03 17.02
CA ALA A 151 0.33 19.88 16.12
C ALA A 151 -1.07 19.33 15.78
N LEU A 152 -1.51 18.26 16.45
CA LEU A 152 -2.84 17.70 16.21
C LEU A 152 -3.93 18.67 16.69
N ASP A 153 -4.79 19.12 15.75
CA ASP A 153 -6.01 19.86 16.06
C ASP A 153 -7.20 18.90 16.25
N PRO A 154 -7.69 18.73 17.50
CA PRO A 154 -8.84 17.89 17.79
C PRO A 154 -10.12 18.35 17.08
N THR A 155 -10.28 19.66 16.88
CA THR A 155 -11.46 20.23 16.21
C THR A 155 -11.49 19.81 14.74
N TRP A 156 -10.33 19.86 14.09
CA TRP A 156 -10.16 19.42 12.72
C TRP A 156 -10.36 17.90 12.61
N ALA A 157 -9.73 17.11 13.47
CA ALA A 157 -9.89 15.66 13.49
C ALA A 157 -11.38 15.25 13.61
N LYS A 158 -12.13 15.90 14.51
CA LYS A 158 -13.57 15.67 14.69
C LYS A 158 -14.37 16.00 13.42
N ARG A 159 -14.03 17.09 12.72
CA ARG A 159 -14.69 17.46 11.43
C ARG A 159 -14.48 16.42 10.34
N LEU A 160 -13.32 15.75 10.34
CA LEU A 160 -13.01 14.67 9.42
C LEU A 160 -13.69 13.33 9.78
N GLY A 161 -14.43 13.30 10.89
CA GLY A 161 -15.17 12.12 11.34
C GLY A 161 -14.39 11.21 12.29
N VAL A 162 -13.27 11.68 12.85
CA VAL A 162 -12.53 10.95 13.89
C VAL A 162 -13.30 11.00 15.20
N ASP A 163 -13.53 9.84 15.81
CA ASP A 163 -14.04 9.73 17.16
C ASP A 163 -12.89 9.95 18.16
N LEU A 164 -12.92 11.13 18.79
CA LEU A 164 -11.89 11.54 19.76
C LEU A 164 -11.98 10.78 21.09
N GLN A 165 -13.12 10.13 21.40
CA GLN A 165 -13.26 9.37 22.63
C GLN A 165 -12.52 8.02 22.58
N THR A 166 -12.39 7.47 21.39
CA THR A 166 -11.74 6.17 21.16
C THR A 166 -10.35 6.31 20.55
N LEU A 167 -9.95 7.51 20.10
CA LEU A 167 -8.63 7.75 19.56
C LEU A 167 -7.56 7.77 20.66
N LEU A 168 -6.55 6.92 20.54
CA LEU A 168 -5.38 6.97 21.40
C LEU A 168 -4.39 8.02 20.87
N VAL A 169 -4.04 9.01 21.68
CA VAL A 169 -3.08 10.06 21.30
C VAL A 169 -1.88 9.99 22.24
N SER A 170 -0.68 10.04 21.68
CA SER A 170 0.57 10.14 22.44
C SER A 170 1.44 11.25 21.87
N GLN A 171 2.04 12.05 22.76
CA GLN A 171 2.95 13.15 22.42
C GLN A 171 4.31 12.88 23.06
N PRO A 172 5.17 12.09 22.41
CA PRO A 172 6.46 11.71 22.95
C PRO A 172 7.50 12.83 22.84
N ASP A 173 8.40 12.93 23.82
CA ASP A 173 9.46 13.94 23.85
C ASP A 173 10.68 13.54 22.97
N THR A 174 10.88 12.25 22.72
CA THR A 174 12.02 11.74 21.94
C THR A 174 11.59 10.74 20.86
N GLY A 175 12.43 10.60 19.81
CA GLY A 175 12.17 9.65 18.74
C GLY A 175 12.20 8.20 19.22
N GLU A 176 13.08 7.87 20.22
CA GLU A 176 13.14 6.56 20.85
C GLU A 176 11.82 6.23 21.55
N GLN A 177 11.31 7.15 22.37
CA GLN A 177 10.04 6.99 23.09
C GLN A 177 8.87 6.81 22.11
N ALA A 178 8.80 7.62 21.04
CA ALA A 178 7.78 7.48 20.01
C ALA A 178 7.76 6.07 19.40
N LEU A 179 8.94 5.58 19.01
CA LEU A 179 9.07 4.29 18.32
C LEU A 179 8.86 3.10 19.27
N GLU A 180 9.20 3.24 20.56
CA GLU A 180 8.89 2.24 21.59
C GLU A 180 7.40 2.16 21.85
N ILE A 181 6.69 3.30 21.92
CA ILE A 181 5.23 3.33 22.05
C ILE A 181 4.58 2.62 20.86
N VAL A 182 5.03 2.91 19.63
CA VAL A 182 4.56 2.20 18.43
C VAL A 182 4.81 0.70 18.54
N GLU A 183 6.01 0.27 19.00
CA GLU A 183 6.33 -1.15 19.18
C GLU A 183 5.38 -1.82 20.18
N HIS A 184 5.12 -1.19 21.33
CA HIS A 184 4.19 -1.70 22.34
C HIS A 184 2.75 -1.81 21.83
N LEU A 185 2.26 -0.78 21.14
CA LEU A 185 0.92 -0.80 20.55
C LEU A 185 0.78 -1.90 19.48
N VAL A 186 1.77 -2.06 18.62
CA VAL A 186 1.78 -3.13 17.60
C VAL A 186 1.80 -4.51 18.27
N ARG A 187 2.62 -4.72 19.30
CA ARG A 187 2.75 -6.01 20.00
C ARG A 187 1.53 -6.39 20.84
N SER A 188 0.72 -5.40 21.22
CA SER A 188 -0.54 -5.65 21.95
C SER A 188 -1.59 -6.40 21.12
N ASN A 189 -1.48 -6.36 19.78
CA ASN A 189 -2.49 -6.85 18.83
C ASN A 189 -3.90 -6.21 19.01
N ALA A 190 -4.00 -5.11 19.74
CA ALA A 190 -5.26 -4.45 20.05
C ALA A 190 -5.50 -3.17 19.22
N VAL A 191 -4.51 -2.75 18.41
CA VAL A 191 -4.58 -1.52 17.63
C VAL A 191 -4.49 -1.86 16.15
N ASP A 192 -5.46 -1.38 15.37
CA ASP A 192 -5.58 -1.65 13.93
C ASP A 192 -4.76 -0.68 13.08
N THR A 193 -4.72 0.59 13.48
CA THR A 193 -4.08 1.67 12.70
C THR A 193 -3.29 2.59 13.62
N ILE A 194 -2.03 2.81 13.27
CA ILE A 194 -1.12 3.69 14.01
C ILE A 194 -0.54 4.70 13.03
N ILE A 195 -0.72 5.99 13.33
CA ILE A 195 -0.14 7.09 12.56
C ILE A 195 0.99 7.71 13.39
N VAL A 196 2.13 7.99 12.75
CA VAL A 196 3.26 8.73 13.34
C VAL A 196 3.45 10.02 12.56
N ASP A 197 3.19 11.15 13.18
CA ASP A 197 3.29 12.49 12.58
C ASP A 197 4.30 13.34 13.35
N SER A 198 5.48 13.62 12.83
CA SER A 198 6.06 13.10 11.60
C SER A 198 7.46 12.54 11.85
N VAL A 199 8.01 11.80 10.87
CA VAL A 199 9.39 11.28 10.96
C VAL A 199 10.40 12.42 11.15
N ALA A 200 10.14 13.61 10.60
CA ALA A 200 11.01 14.78 10.75
C ALA A 200 11.17 15.22 12.21
N ALA A 201 10.15 15.01 13.04
CA ALA A 201 10.11 15.39 14.45
C ALA A 201 10.60 14.28 15.40
N LEU A 202 10.96 13.10 14.87
CA LEU A 202 11.56 12.02 15.67
C LEU A 202 13.02 12.34 15.97
N ILE A 203 13.25 13.22 16.95
CA ILE A 203 14.58 13.66 17.36
C ILE A 203 15.17 12.60 18.31
N PRO A 204 16.38 12.05 18.03
CA PRO A 204 17.06 11.16 18.95
C PRO A 204 17.36 11.82 20.29
N LYS A 205 17.23 11.07 21.39
CA LYS A 205 17.50 11.58 22.74
C LYS A 205 18.90 12.19 22.85
N ALA A 206 19.89 11.55 22.26
CA ALA A 206 21.28 12.05 22.26
C ALA A 206 21.46 13.40 21.53
N GLU A 207 20.55 13.77 20.65
CA GLU A 207 20.52 15.07 20.00
C GLU A 207 19.85 16.12 20.88
N ILE A 208 18.84 15.73 21.67
CA ILE A 208 18.16 16.60 22.64
C ILE A 208 19.07 16.90 23.84
N ASP A 209 19.83 15.91 24.32
CA ASP A 209 20.73 16.03 25.45
C ASP A 209 22.05 16.76 25.08
N GLY A 210 22.34 16.98 23.79
CA GLY A 210 23.51 17.65 23.27
C GLY A 210 23.43 19.19 23.34
N GLU A 211 24.54 19.87 23.09
CA GLU A 211 24.57 21.31 23.04
C GLU A 211 24.11 21.87 21.69
N MET A 212 23.57 23.08 21.66
CA MET A 212 23.20 23.78 20.42
C MET A 212 24.43 23.99 19.53
N GLY A 213 24.41 23.37 18.34
CA GLY A 213 25.50 23.44 17.38
C GLY A 213 26.32 22.15 17.25
N ASP A 214 26.08 21.17 18.07
CA ASP A 214 26.70 19.85 17.94
C ASP A 214 26.32 19.17 16.62
N SER A 215 27.31 18.63 15.94
CA SER A 215 27.09 17.92 14.68
C SER A 215 26.70 16.46 14.93
N VAL A 216 25.40 16.18 14.93
CA VAL A 216 24.85 14.84 15.19
C VAL A 216 24.45 14.15 13.87
N VAL A 217 25.43 13.93 13.00
CA VAL A 217 25.17 13.37 11.66
C VAL A 217 24.67 11.92 11.74
N GLY A 218 23.47 11.69 11.23
CA GLY A 218 22.94 10.37 10.95
C GLY A 218 22.33 9.60 12.15
N LEU A 219 22.19 10.21 13.32
CA LEU A 219 21.55 9.53 14.48
C LEU A 219 20.10 9.16 14.17
N GLN A 220 19.30 10.08 13.63
CA GLN A 220 17.93 9.79 13.22
C GLN A 220 17.83 8.64 12.19
N ALA A 221 18.76 8.58 11.23
CA ALA A 221 18.78 7.49 10.26
C ALA A 221 19.14 6.14 10.88
N ARG A 222 19.99 6.12 11.92
CA ARG A 222 20.31 4.90 12.70
C ARG A 222 19.11 4.45 13.53
N LEU A 223 18.45 5.38 14.23
CA LEU A 223 17.24 5.15 15.01
C LEU A 223 16.15 4.54 14.13
N MET A 224 15.84 5.17 12.98
CA MET A 224 14.87 4.65 12.03
C MET A 224 15.25 3.27 11.48
N SER A 225 16.53 3.03 11.20
CA SER A 225 16.99 1.72 10.72
C SER A 225 16.80 0.62 11.77
N GLN A 226 17.03 0.93 13.03
CA GLN A 226 16.82 0.01 14.15
C GLN A 226 15.33 -0.26 14.36
N ALA A 227 14.50 0.78 14.38
CA ALA A 227 13.06 0.68 14.53
C ALA A 227 12.43 -0.16 13.42
N MET A 228 12.76 0.08 12.15
CA MET A 228 12.22 -0.68 11.03
C MET A 228 12.52 -2.16 11.12
N ARG A 229 13.74 -2.55 11.57
CA ARG A 229 14.08 -3.97 11.78
C ARG A 229 13.22 -4.63 12.87
N LYS A 230 12.94 -3.91 13.95
CA LYS A 230 12.09 -4.40 15.06
C LYS A 230 10.60 -4.46 14.66
N LEU A 231 10.10 -3.37 14.07
CA LEU A 231 8.68 -3.20 13.80
C LEU A 231 8.17 -4.10 12.67
N THR A 232 8.96 -4.34 11.61
CA THR A 232 8.47 -5.04 10.41
C THR A 232 7.86 -6.41 10.73
N GLY A 233 8.55 -7.22 11.54
CA GLY A 233 8.05 -8.54 11.93
C GLY A 233 6.83 -8.48 12.85
N ALA A 234 6.82 -7.53 13.79
CA ALA A 234 5.72 -7.33 14.72
C ALA A 234 4.46 -6.85 13.99
N VAL A 235 4.59 -5.84 13.13
CA VAL A 235 3.50 -5.28 12.31
C VAL A 235 2.86 -6.34 11.42
N SER A 236 3.68 -7.18 10.77
CA SER A 236 3.17 -8.27 9.93
C SER A 236 2.34 -9.28 10.74
N LYS A 237 2.76 -9.61 11.97
CA LYS A 237 2.07 -10.57 12.84
C LYS A 237 0.79 -10.01 13.44
N SER A 238 0.83 -8.75 13.91
CA SER A 238 -0.32 -8.08 14.53
C SER A 238 -1.38 -7.66 13.51
N ARG A 239 -1.05 -7.64 12.20
CA ARG A 239 -1.88 -7.09 11.13
C ARG A 239 -2.23 -5.60 11.30
N ALA A 240 -1.54 -4.88 12.19
CA ALA A 240 -1.71 -3.44 12.34
C ALA A 240 -1.20 -2.71 11.08
N LEU A 241 -1.89 -1.64 10.68
CA LEU A 241 -1.42 -0.69 9.69
C LEU A 241 -0.59 0.38 10.40
N VAL A 242 0.67 0.57 10.01
CA VAL A 242 1.52 1.63 10.57
C VAL A 242 1.87 2.60 9.46
N ILE A 243 1.47 3.87 9.60
CA ILE A 243 1.74 4.94 8.63
C ILE A 243 2.71 5.94 9.25
N PHE A 244 3.81 6.20 8.57
CA PHE A 244 4.73 7.28 8.88
C PHE A 244 4.46 8.45 7.95
N ILE A 245 4.13 9.60 8.50
CA ILE A 245 4.09 10.86 7.76
C ILE A 245 5.50 11.40 7.67
N ASN A 246 5.90 11.89 6.50
CA ASN A 246 7.25 12.38 6.27
C ASN A 246 7.26 13.69 5.47
N GLN A 247 8.28 14.49 5.71
CA GLN A 247 8.52 15.75 5.03
C GLN A 247 9.54 15.56 3.91
N ILE A 248 9.46 16.39 2.87
CA ILE A 248 10.45 16.47 1.80
C ILE A 248 11.52 17.47 2.23
N ARG A 249 12.79 17.12 1.97
CA ARG A 249 13.96 17.99 2.08
C ARG A 249 14.70 17.96 0.76
N GLU A 250 15.34 19.06 0.43
CA GLU A 250 16.17 19.15 -0.77
C GLU A 250 17.64 18.88 -0.43
N LYS A 251 18.29 18.08 -1.26
CA LYS A 251 19.72 17.87 -1.19
C LYS A 251 20.45 18.94 -1.99
N ILE A 252 21.34 19.66 -1.35
CA ILE A 252 22.19 20.65 -1.99
C ILE A 252 23.22 19.93 -2.89
N GLY A 253 23.47 20.44 -4.08
CA GLY A 253 24.54 19.96 -4.98
C GLY A 253 24.17 18.78 -5.87
N VAL A 254 22.91 18.41 -6.00
CA VAL A 254 22.46 17.38 -6.95
C VAL A 254 22.30 17.99 -8.34
N MET A 255 23.25 17.71 -9.26
CA MET A 255 23.20 18.21 -10.64
C MET A 255 22.29 17.37 -11.56
N TYR A 256 22.08 16.09 -11.26
CA TYR A 256 21.25 15.16 -12.05
C TYR A 256 20.29 14.37 -11.17
N GLY A 257 19.06 14.17 -11.65
CA GLY A 257 18.00 13.47 -10.91
C GLY A 257 17.21 14.40 -10.00
N SER A 258 16.30 13.82 -9.17
CA SER A 258 15.50 14.60 -8.22
C SER A 258 16.34 14.96 -6.98
N PRO A 259 16.45 16.24 -6.62
CA PRO A 259 17.10 16.65 -5.38
C PRO A 259 16.30 16.29 -4.14
N GLU A 260 15.02 16.00 -4.29
CA GLU A 260 14.09 15.72 -3.20
C GLU A 260 14.43 14.42 -2.47
N THR A 261 14.42 14.48 -1.16
CA THR A 261 14.58 13.31 -0.28
C THR A 261 13.69 13.46 0.93
N THR A 262 13.31 12.32 1.54
CA THR A 262 12.57 12.32 2.81
C THR A 262 13.54 12.20 3.98
N THR A 263 13.15 12.70 5.17
CA THR A 263 13.91 12.63 6.43
C THR A 263 14.02 11.19 6.96
N GLY A 264 14.87 10.95 7.98
CA GLY A 264 15.02 9.62 8.60
C GLY A 264 15.84 8.61 7.79
N GLY A 265 16.57 9.07 6.75
CA GLY A 265 17.48 8.22 5.95
C GLY A 265 16.76 7.34 4.93
N ARG A 266 17.36 6.16 4.62
CA ARG A 266 16.85 5.26 3.57
C ARG A 266 15.99 4.11 4.11
N ALA A 267 16.00 3.84 5.42
CA ALA A 267 15.37 2.65 6.00
C ALA A 267 13.87 2.59 5.67
N LEU A 268 13.14 3.67 5.94
CA LEU A 268 11.69 3.71 5.68
C LEU A 268 11.35 3.48 4.21
N LYS A 269 12.15 4.01 3.26
CA LYS A 269 11.98 3.79 1.82
C LYS A 269 12.06 2.31 1.43
N PHE A 270 12.91 1.53 2.10
CA PHE A 270 13.06 0.10 1.83
C PHE A 270 11.98 -0.74 2.54
N TYR A 271 11.71 -0.46 3.80
CA TYR A 271 10.81 -1.25 4.63
C TYR A 271 9.33 -1.01 4.32
N SER A 272 8.93 0.22 3.94
CA SER A 272 7.56 0.51 3.56
C SER A 272 7.08 -0.36 2.40
N SER A 273 5.85 -0.87 2.50
CA SER A 273 5.17 -1.62 1.44
C SER A 273 4.48 -0.69 0.45
N VAL A 274 3.96 0.42 0.94
CA VAL A 274 3.34 1.47 0.14
C VAL A 274 4.01 2.80 0.48
N ARG A 275 4.23 3.63 -0.55
CA ARG A 275 4.70 5.01 -0.41
C ARG A 275 3.83 5.91 -1.27
N ILE A 276 3.29 6.93 -0.64
CA ILE A 276 2.37 7.90 -1.25
C ILE A 276 3.01 9.28 -1.24
N ASP A 277 3.14 9.91 -2.40
CA ASP A 277 3.53 11.30 -2.59
C ASP A 277 2.27 12.14 -2.78
N ILE A 278 2.05 13.13 -1.90
CA ILE A 278 0.89 14.03 -1.94
C ILE A 278 1.35 15.44 -2.26
N ARG A 279 0.76 16.03 -3.32
CA ARG A 279 1.12 17.38 -3.76
C ARG A 279 -0.11 18.20 -4.09
N ARG A 280 -0.16 19.44 -3.63
CA ARG A 280 -1.16 20.40 -4.02
C ARG A 280 -0.98 20.77 -5.50
N ILE A 281 -2.07 20.70 -6.28
CA ILE A 281 -2.13 21.09 -7.69
C ILE A 281 -2.59 22.55 -7.81
N GLY A 282 -3.68 22.89 -7.12
CA GLY A 282 -4.27 24.22 -7.18
C GLY A 282 -5.41 24.43 -6.20
N PRO A 283 -5.86 25.68 -6.03
CA PRO A 283 -6.98 26.01 -5.18
C PRO A 283 -8.32 25.65 -5.85
N ILE A 284 -9.29 25.25 -5.02
CA ILE A 284 -10.70 25.11 -5.40
C ILE A 284 -11.40 26.39 -5.01
N LYS A 285 -12.10 26.99 -5.97
CA LYS A 285 -12.82 28.26 -5.79
C LYS A 285 -14.33 28.03 -5.88
N GLU A 286 -15.06 28.68 -4.99
CA GLU A 286 -16.50 28.83 -5.05
C GLU A 286 -16.81 30.33 -5.12
N GLY A 287 -17.18 30.81 -6.30
CA GLY A 287 -17.19 32.25 -6.59
C GLY A 287 -15.80 32.86 -6.48
N GLU A 288 -15.65 33.85 -5.59
CA GLU A 288 -14.36 34.53 -5.30
C GLU A 288 -13.59 33.85 -4.13
N SER A 289 -14.25 33.01 -3.34
CA SER A 289 -13.67 32.39 -2.15
C SER A 289 -12.92 31.09 -2.49
N ILE A 290 -11.77 30.89 -1.85
CA ILE A 290 -11.04 29.62 -1.90
C ILE A 290 -11.60 28.70 -0.81
N VAL A 291 -12.24 27.60 -1.21
CA VAL A 291 -12.89 26.65 -0.31
C VAL A 291 -12.09 25.39 -0.05
N GLY A 292 -11.03 25.17 -0.80
CA GLY A 292 -10.19 23.98 -0.66
C GLY A 292 -9.01 23.95 -1.62
N ASN A 293 -8.33 22.81 -1.66
CA ASN A 293 -7.25 22.54 -2.57
C ASN A 293 -7.47 21.21 -3.29
N ARG A 294 -7.22 21.19 -4.59
CA ARG A 294 -7.05 19.95 -5.35
C ARG A 294 -5.63 19.43 -5.12
N VAL A 295 -5.52 18.17 -4.76
CA VAL A 295 -4.24 17.50 -4.49
C VAL A 295 -4.10 16.27 -5.38
N ARG A 296 -2.86 16.03 -5.81
CA ARG A 296 -2.48 14.82 -6.51
C ARG A 296 -1.87 13.84 -5.51
N VAL A 297 -2.38 12.63 -5.52
CA VAL A 297 -1.93 11.49 -4.72
C VAL A 297 -1.28 10.48 -5.66
N LYS A 298 0.05 10.34 -5.57
CA LYS A 298 0.85 9.44 -6.42
C LYS A 298 1.38 8.27 -5.61
N ILE A 299 1.11 7.05 -6.06
CA ILE A 299 1.61 5.84 -5.43
C ILE A 299 2.99 5.51 -6.00
N VAL A 300 4.05 6.01 -5.36
CA VAL A 300 5.43 5.85 -5.88
C VAL A 300 6.05 4.47 -5.59
N LYS A 301 5.48 3.73 -4.64
CA LYS A 301 5.84 2.34 -4.34
C LYS A 301 4.60 1.60 -3.87
N ASN A 302 4.40 0.39 -4.40
CA ASN A 302 3.34 -0.49 -3.98
C ASN A 302 3.81 -1.95 -4.10
N LYS A 303 3.70 -2.74 -3.02
CA LYS A 303 4.03 -4.17 -2.99
C LYS A 303 2.79 -5.06 -3.08
N ILE A 304 1.58 -4.49 -3.11
CA ILE A 304 0.32 -5.23 -3.14
C ILE A 304 -0.44 -5.07 -4.46
N ALA A 305 -0.13 -4.02 -5.23
CA ALA A 305 -0.72 -3.74 -6.54
C ALA A 305 0.30 -3.03 -7.43
N PRO A 306 0.04 -2.85 -8.74
CA PRO A 306 0.93 -2.10 -9.62
C PRO A 306 1.17 -0.67 -9.12
N PRO A 307 2.45 -0.24 -8.98
CA PRO A 307 2.81 1.11 -8.54
C PRO A 307 2.59 2.15 -9.64
N PHE A 308 2.90 3.42 -9.31
CA PHE A 308 2.91 4.60 -10.18
C PHE A 308 1.53 5.06 -10.67
N ARG A 309 0.45 4.56 -10.03
CA ARG A 309 -0.89 5.11 -10.24
C ARG A 309 -1.00 6.46 -9.55
N GLU A 310 -1.78 7.35 -10.16
CA GLU A 310 -2.05 8.68 -9.65
C GLU A 310 -3.56 8.89 -9.53
N SER A 311 -3.98 9.63 -8.53
CA SER A 311 -5.36 10.07 -8.31
C SER A 311 -5.35 11.55 -7.95
N GLU A 312 -6.39 12.26 -8.33
CA GLU A 312 -6.62 13.63 -7.89
C GLU A 312 -7.82 13.66 -6.96
N VAL A 313 -7.68 14.29 -5.81
CA VAL A 313 -8.75 14.42 -4.82
C VAL A 313 -8.87 15.88 -4.37
N ASP A 314 -10.08 16.27 -4.04
CA ASP A 314 -10.37 17.59 -3.51
C ASP A 314 -10.35 17.53 -1.98
N ILE A 315 -9.54 18.37 -1.35
CA ILE A 315 -9.51 18.59 0.10
C ILE A 315 -10.15 19.95 0.39
N LEU A 316 -11.29 19.94 1.04
CA LEU A 316 -12.04 21.12 1.45
C LEU A 316 -11.62 21.56 2.84
N PHE A 317 -11.68 22.87 3.11
CA PHE A 317 -11.26 23.43 4.40
C PHE A 317 -12.28 23.23 5.51
N ASP A 318 -13.51 22.86 5.18
CA ASP A 318 -14.59 22.60 6.11
C ASP A 318 -14.77 21.11 6.46
N SER A 319 -14.50 20.21 5.51
CA SER A 319 -14.89 18.78 5.59
C SER A 319 -13.79 17.80 5.17
N GLY A 320 -12.60 18.28 4.77
CA GLY A 320 -11.50 17.41 4.34
C GLY A 320 -11.70 16.85 2.94
N ILE A 321 -11.41 15.56 2.75
CA ILE A 321 -11.52 14.90 1.44
C ILE A 321 -12.99 14.84 1.01
N SER A 322 -13.28 15.36 -0.19
CA SER A 322 -14.62 15.33 -0.79
C SER A 322 -14.92 13.92 -1.32
N ILE A 323 -15.44 13.06 -0.44
CA ILE A 323 -15.76 11.65 -0.76
C ILE A 323 -16.80 11.55 -1.87
N GLU A 324 -17.82 12.39 -1.80
CA GLU A 324 -18.91 12.46 -2.78
C GLU A 324 -18.41 12.98 -4.14
N GLY A 325 -17.48 13.95 -4.11
CA GLY A 325 -16.88 14.53 -5.32
C GLY A 325 -15.97 13.52 -6.01
N ASP A 326 -15.16 12.80 -5.26
CA ASP A 326 -14.28 11.74 -5.75
C ASP A 326 -15.09 10.62 -6.43
N LEU A 327 -16.15 10.14 -5.78
CA LEU A 327 -17.04 9.14 -6.37
C LEU A 327 -17.74 9.64 -7.62
N LEU A 328 -18.23 10.90 -7.62
CA LEU A 328 -18.91 11.49 -8.78
C LEU A 328 -17.99 11.54 -10.00
N ASP A 329 -16.75 11.99 -9.81
CA ASP A 329 -15.77 12.10 -10.89
C ASP A 329 -15.42 10.71 -11.45
N LEU A 330 -15.18 9.70 -10.61
CA LEU A 330 -14.97 8.31 -11.03
C LEU A 330 -16.19 7.72 -11.76
N ALA A 331 -17.39 7.95 -11.24
CA ALA A 331 -18.62 7.43 -11.81
C ALA A 331 -18.91 8.04 -13.17
N ALA A 332 -18.57 9.32 -13.37
CA ALA A 332 -18.70 10.00 -14.66
C ALA A 332 -17.66 9.48 -15.67
N GLU A 333 -16.40 9.28 -15.26
CA GLU A 333 -15.36 8.67 -16.11
C GLU A 333 -15.75 7.27 -16.58
N ASP A 334 -16.36 6.49 -15.69
CA ASP A 334 -16.78 5.12 -15.98
C ASP A 334 -18.12 5.03 -16.73
N ASN A 335 -18.77 6.16 -17.01
CA ASN A 335 -20.13 6.21 -17.57
C ASN A 335 -21.16 5.43 -16.72
N VAL A 336 -20.95 5.34 -15.43
CA VAL A 336 -21.95 4.88 -14.45
C VAL A 336 -22.93 6.01 -14.15
N VAL A 337 -22.43 7.24 -14.08
CA VAL A 337 -23.19 8.49 -14.04
C VAL A 337 -23.03 9.18 -15.38
N GLU A 338 -24.13 9.52 -16.01
CA GLU A 338 -24.16 10.24 -17.28
C GLU A 338 -23.96 11.74 -17.02
N LYS A 339 -23.07 12.35 -17.79
CA LYS A 339 -22.84 13.79 -17.79
C LYS A 339 -23.26 14.39 -19.12
N ALA A 340 -24.41 15.06 -19.16
CA ALA A 340 -24.93 15.78 -20.32
C ALA A 340 -24.82 17.29 -20.09
N GLY A 341 -23.77 17.89 -20.64
CA GLY A 341 -23.45 19.31 -20.41
C GLY A 341 -23.15 19.56 -18.92
N ALA A 342 -23.97 20.39 -18.28
CA ALA A 342 -23.86 20.67 -16.84
C ALA A 342 -24.64 19.68 -15.94
N TRP A 343 -25.45 18.78 -16.51
CA TRP A 343 -26.31 17.88 -15.77
C TRP A 343 -25.65 16.53 -15.51
N TYR A 344 -25.83 16.04 -14.28
CA TYR A 344 -25.46 14.69 -13.89
C TYR A 344 -26.72 13.85 -13.66
N SER A 345 -26.75 12.63 -14.21
CA SER A 345 -27.89 11.70 -14.07
C SER A 345 -27.42 10.26 -13.87
N TYR A 346 -28.20 9.51 -13.13
CA TYR A 346 -27.99 8.09 -12.88
C TYR A 346 -29.27 7.33 -13.23
N GLY A 347 -29.28 6.68 -14.38
CA GLY A 347 -30.50 6.11 -14.95
C GLY A 347 -31.60 7.16 -15.12
N SER A 348 -32.74 6.98 -14.46
CA SER A 348 -33.83 7.95 -14.47
C SER A 348 -33.71 9.07 -13.42
N VAL A 349 -32.72 8.98 -12.50
CA VAL A 349 -32.57 9.93 -11.40
C VAL A 349 -31.67 11.07 -11.81
N ARG A 350 -32.14 12.31 -11.71
CA ARG A 350 -31.28 13.50 -11.87
C ARG A 350 -30.55 13.79 -10.57
N LEU A 351 -29.21 13.79 -10.60
CA LEU A 351 -28.37 14.06 -9.42
C LEU A 351 -28.22 15.58 -9.17
N GLY A 352 -28.21 16.38 -10.25
CA GLY A 352 -28.10 17.84 -10.10
C GLY A 352 -27.49 18.53 -11.32
N GLN A 353 -27.60 19.87 -11.32
CA GLN A 353 -26.94 20.73 -12.30
C GLN A 353 -25.61 21.22 -11.71
N GLY A 354 -24.51 20.78 -12.28
CA GLY A 354 -23.17 21.08 -11.78
C GLY A 354 -22.70 20.09 -10.70
N ARG A 355 -21.39 20.11 -10.47
CA ARG A 355 -20.70 19.17 -9.56
C ARG A 355 -21.15 19.32 -8.12
N GLU A 356 -21.37 20.56 -7.66
CA GLU A 356 -21.74 20.86 -6.27
C GLU A 356 -23.16 20.35 -5.92
N GLN A 357 -24.12 20.51 -6.83
CA GLN A 357 -25.47 19.98 -6.58
C GLN A 357 -25.49 18.47 -6.57
N ALA A 358 -24.73 17.82 -7.46
CA ALA A 358 -24.60 16.37 -7.49
C ALA A 358 -23.89 15.83 -6.23
N ARG A 359 -22.86 16.52 -5.71
CA ARG A 359 -22.24 16.22 -4.42
C ARG A 359 -23.25 16.28 -3.29
N LYS A 360 -24.02 17.37 -3.20
CA LYS A 360 -25.04 17.52 -2.18
C LYS A 360 -26.08 16.42 -2.26
N PHE A 361 -26.51 16.06 -3.47
CA PHE A 361 -27.44 14.95 -3.66
C PHE A 361 -26.89 13.63 -3.08
N PHE A 362 -25.62 13.29 -3.30
CA PHE A 362 -25.00 12.09 -2.72
C PHE A 362 -24.98 12.12 -1.20
N LYS A 363 -24.69 13.29 -0.61
CA LYS A 363 -24.71 13.47 0.84
C LYS A 363 -26.11 13.24 1.43
N ASP A 364 -27.15 13.71 0.72
CA ASP A 364 -28.55 13.56 1.14
C ASP A 364 -29.13 12.17 0.81
N ASN A 365 -28.49 11.40 -0.10
CA ASN A 365 -28.95 10.08 -0.58
C ASN A 365 -27.86 9.00 -0.50
N PRO A 366 -27.47 8.55 0.71
CA PRO A 366 -26.36 7.60 0.91
C PRO A 366 -26.60 6.23 0.26
N ALA A 367 -27.86 5.80 0.09
CA ALA A 367 -28.18 4.54 -0.56
C ALA A 367 -27.82 4.54 -2.06
N VAL A 368 -28.14 5.64 -2.76
CA VAL A 368 -27.77 5.80 -4.18
C VAL A 368 -26.26 5.90 -4.33
N MET A 369 -25.61 6.64 -3.42
CA MET A 369 -24.15 6.72 -3.37
C MET A 369 -23.49 5.36 -3.20
N ALA A 370 -24.00 4.50 -2.31
CA ALA A 370 -23.48 3.15 -2.07
C ALA A 370 -23.65 2.26 -3.31
N GLU A 371 -24.80 2.34 -4.01
CA GLU A 371 -25.04 1.59 -5.25
C GLU A 371 -24.07 1.99 -6.36
N ILE A 372 -23.86 3.29 -6.57
CA ILE A 372 -22.93 3.80 -7.57
C ILE A 372 -21.49 3.38 -7.22
N ARG A 373 -21.09 3.47 -5.93
CA ARG A 373 -19.79 3.01 -5.44
C ARG A 373 -19.56 1.52 -5.76
N ALA A 374 -20.56 0.68 -5.51
CA ALA A 374 -20.46 -0.75 -5.81
C ALA A 374 -20.26 -1.01 -7.31
N LYS A 375 -20.98 -0.29 -8.17
CA LYS A 375 -20.83 -0.41 -9.64
C LYS A 375 -19.45 0.04 -10.12
N VAL A 376 -18.92 1.15 -9.60
CA VAL A 376 -17.57 1.62 -9.93
C VAL A 376 -16.51 0.61 -9.48
N LEU A 377 -16.63 0.06 -8.26
CA LEU A 377 -15.72 -0.97 -7.76
C LEU A 377 -15.78 -2.25 -8.60
N ALA A 378 -16.96 -2.73 -8.96
CA ALA A 378 -17.13 -3.89 -9.81
C ALA A 378 -16.47 -3.72 -11.18
N LYS A 379 -16.49 -2.49 -11.72
CA LYS A 379 -15.89 -2.19 -13.02
C LYS A 379 -14.36 -2.07 -12.95
N ARG A 380 -13.83 -1.38 -11.93
CA ARG A 380 -12.39 -1.08 -11.82
C ARG A 380 -11.59 -2.14 -11.05
N CYS A 381 -12.24 -2.90 -10.18
CA CYS A 381 -11.62 -3.92 -9.34
C CYS A 381 -12.45 -5.21 -9.29
N PRO A 382 -12.71 -5.87 -10.42
CA PRO A 382 -13.62 -7.04 -10.49
C PRO A 382 -13.19 -8.19 -9.57
N ILE A 383 -11.89 -8.41 -9.40
CA ILE A 383 -11.36 -9.50 -8.57
C ILE A 383 -11.69 -9.32 -7.10
N ILE A 384 -11.82 -8.09 -6.60
CA ILE A 384 -12.16 -7.81 -5.20
C ILE A 384 -13.62 -8.14 -4.93
N VAL A 385 -14.52 -7.81 -5.86
CA VAL A 385 -15.95 -8.09 -5.72
C VAL A 385 -16.20 -9.59 -5.69
N GLU A 386 -15.47 -10.39 -6.48
CA GLU A 386 -15.59 -11.85 -6.47
C GLU A 386 -15.12 -12.48 -5.15
N THR A 387 -14.10 -11.92 -4.50
CA THR A 387 -13.60 -12.45 -3.22
C THR A 387 -14.50 -12.12 -2.05
N ASP A 388 -15.10 -10.94 -2.01
CA ASP A 388 -16.00 -10.53 -0.93
C ASP A 388 -17.38 -11.25 -1.03
N GLY A 389 -17.81 -11.61 -2.25
CA GLY A 389 -19.03 -12.41 -2.48
C GLY A 389 -18.93 -13.89 -2.05
N LYS A 390 -17.72 -14.40 -1.80
CA LYS A 390 -17.45 -15.77 -1.33
C LYS A 390 -17.14 -15.87 0.16
N ALA A 391 -17.21 -14.79 0.92
CA ALA A 391 -17.09 -14.82 2.36
C ALA A 391 -18.35 -15.49 2.94
N GLU A 392 -18.28 -16.81 3.13
CA GLU A 392 -19.29 -17.56 3.88
C GLU A 392 -19.39 -16.98 5.29
N THR A 393 -20.59 -16.61 5.69
CA THR A 393 -20.93 -16.29 7.08
C THR A 393 -20.47 -17.46 7.97
N PRO A 394 -19.66 -17.22 9.01
CA PRO A 394 -19.30 -18.28 9.93
C PRO A 394 -20.58 -18.79 10.58
N LYS A 395 -20.93 -20.05 10.30
CA LYS A 395 -21.98 -20.76 11.05
C LYS A 395 -21.61 -20.72 12.52
N ALA A 396 -22.42 -20.04 13.31
CA ALA A 396 -22.35 -20.11 14.76
C ALA A 396 -22.53 -21.57 15.18
N GLU A 397 -21.44 -22.23 15.57
CA GLU A 397 -21.51 -23.51 16.27
C GLU A 397 -22.24 -23.27 17.59
N ALA A 398 -23.43 -23.86 17.70
CA ALA A 398 -24.21 -23.85 18.91
C ALA A 398 -23.45 -24.62 19.99
N VAL A 399 -22.95 -23.89 20.98
CA VAL A 399 -22.37 -24.44 22.20
C VAL A 399 -23.47 -25.19 22.95
N LYS A 400 -23.37 -26.53 22.96
CA LYS A 400 -24.21 -27.35 23.81
C LYS A 400 -23.88 -27.08 25.28
N PRO A 401 -24.85 -26.82 26.16
CA PRO A 401 -24.57 -26.66 27.58
C PRO A 401 -24.12 -27.98 28.19
N GLU A 402 -23.00 -27.98 28.90
CA GLU A 402 -22.56 -29.10 29.75
C GLU A 402 -23.54 -29.34 30.89
N PRO A 403 -23.81 -30.60 31.27
CA PRO A 403 -24.69 -30.91 32.39
C PRO A 403 -24.00 -30.62 33.73
N THR A 404 -24.57 -29.72 34.51
CA THR A 404 -24.19 -29.44 35.91
C THR A 404 -24.33 -30.71 36.77
N LYS A 405 -23.21 -31.21 37.29
CA LYS A 405 -23.22 -32.23 38.35
C LYS A 405 -23.67 -31.61 39.66
N ALA A 406 -24.88 -32.00 40.10
CA ALA A 406 -25.35 -31.71 41.43
C ALA A 406 -24.57 -32.54 42.46
N GLY A 407 -23.77 -31.85 43.30
CA GLY A 407 -23.10 -32.44 44.44
C GLY A 407 -24.03 -32.61 45.62
N ALA A 408 -24.43 -33.85 45.91
CA ALA A 408 -25.13 -34.20 47.12
C ALA A 408 -24.19 -34.03 48.32
N ARG A 409 -24.49 -33.12 49.25
CA ARG A 409 -23.98 -33.13 50.62
C ARG A 409 -24.88 -34.10 51.44
N LYS A 410 -24.27 -35.11 52.04
CA LYS A 410 -24.81 -35.85 53.17
C LYS A 410 -24.09 -35.43 54.46
N ALA A 411 -24.90 -35.15 55.45
CA ALA A 411 -24.69 -35.14 56.91
C ALA A 411 -23.34 -34.64 57.47
#